data_21652522e0742e4c1aa3df388bd62430
#
_entry.id   21652522e0742e4c1aa3df388bd62430
#
_cell.length_a   1.000
_cell.length_b   1.000
_cell.length_c   1.000
_cell.angle_alpha   90.00
_cell.angle_beta   90.00
_cell.angle_gamma   90.00
#
_symmetry.space_group_name_H-M   'P 1'
#
loop_
_entity.id
_entity.type
_entity.pdbx_description
1 polymer ?
#
loop_
_entity_poly.entity_id
_entity_poly.type
_entity_poly.pdbx_seq_one_letter_code
_entity_poly.pdbx_strand_id
1 'polypeptide(L)'
;MRKDRRVEDLLRREAPRVLGVLIRRYGSFGECEDAVQEALLAAAMQWPDVGVPDNPYGWLITVASRRLTDWVRSEVARRRREEAISAPDPDEELPQEEDDMLTLLYMCCHPVLTPASQVALTLRAVGGLRTDEVARAFLVPETTMAQRISRAKQKIKSSCVPFRLPPEEERAKRLGVILHVLYLIFNEGYTATSGPDLARTELTGEAIRLTRELRRLLPDDDEVAGLLALMLLTDARRPARTTPDGSLVPLEEQNRERWNRELIREGESLVTDSLSRTPLGPYQIEAAIAAVHAEARRAEETDWPQILVLYGLLERISDNPIVTLNRAVALSMVQGPRAGLALLEGLEADGRLAGHHRLDAVRAHLLEMAGDFAGARASYRTAARRTTSLPEQRYLEGRAARAREGEHNPLLPTETERTRYKRGAK
;
A
#
# COMPACT_ATOMS: atom_id res chain seq x y z
N MET A 1 17.53 -2.90 -23.14
CA MET A 1 16.19 -2.96 -22.48
C MET A 1 15.90 -4.25 -21.69
N ARG A 2 15.86 -5.49 -22.27
CA ARG A 2 15.58 -6.71 -21.45
C ARG A 2 16.70 -7.10 -20.49
N LYS A 3 17.97 -6.83 -20.82
CA LYS A 3 19.14 -7.20 -20.01
C LYS A 3 19.27 -6.26 -18.80
N ASP A 4 19.03 -4.97 -18.99
CA ASP A 4 19.10 -3.95 -17.93
C ASP A 4 18.04 -4.19 -16.86
N ARG A 5 16.80 -4.50 -17.25
CA ARG A 5 15.70 -4.80 -16.32
C ARG A 5 15.99 -6.03 -15.43
N ARG A 6 16.67 -7.05 -15.96
CA ARG A 6 17.08 -8.23 -15.16
C ARG A 6 18.14 -7.87 -14.11
N VAL A 7 19.07 -6.98 -14.45
CA VAL A 7 20.09 -6.51 -13.51
C VAL A 7 19.43 -5.67 -12.41
N GLU A 8 18.54 -4.76 -12.76
CA GLU A 8 17.79 -3.95 -11.77
C GLU A 8 16.97 -4.83 -10.80
N ASP A 9 16.24 -5.81 -11.31
CA ASP A 9 15.44 -6.72 -10.49
C ASP A 9 16.34 -7.55 -9.54
N LEU A 10 17.51 -7.97 -10.01
CA LEU A 10 18.50 -8.66 -9.18
C LEU A 10 19.03 -7.75 -8.08
N LEU A 11 19.43 -6.53 -8.41
CA LEU A 11 19.97 -5.56 -7.48
C LEU A 11 18.95 -5.20 -6.39
N ARG A 12 17.70 -4.98 -6.77
CA ARG A 12 16.59 -4.72 -5.82
C ARG A 12 16.37 -5.87 -4.84
N ARG A 13 16.51 -7.10 -5.32
CA ARG A 13 16.36 -8.30 -4.47
C ARG A 13 17.53 -8.49 -3.51
N GLU A 14 18.76 -8.25 -3.95
CA GLU A 14 19.95 -8.46 -3.13
C GLU A 14 20.23 -7.31 -2.15
N ALA A 15 19.82 -6.07 -2.48
CA ALA A 15 20.08 -4.88 -1.68
C ALA A 15 19.71 -5.01 -0.19
N PRO A 16 18.48 -5.41 0.20
CA PRO A 16 18.10 -5.50 1.61
C PRO A 16 18.86 -6.61 2.34
N ARG A 17 19.21 -7.71 1.65
CA ARG A 17 19.98 -8.82 2.20
C ARG A 17 21.40 -8.39 2.54
N VAL A 18 22.05 -7.69 1.60
CA VAL A 18 23.39 -7.13 1.81
C VAL A 18 23.37 -6.10 2.92
N LEU A 19 22.36 -5.22 2.94
CA LEU A 19 22.22 -4.19 3.96
C LEU A 19 22.06 -4.79 5.37
N GLY A 20 21.23 -5.80 5.54
CA GLY A 20 21.02 -6.47 6.83
C GLY A 20 22.32 -7.02 7.41
N VAL A 21 23.08 -7.78 6.61
CA VAL A 21 24.37 -8.33 7.03
C VAL A 21 25.37 -7.24 7.41
N LEU A 22 25.44 -6.16 6.64
CA LEU A 22 26.36 -5.06 6.92
C LEU A 22 25.98 -4.30 8.20
N ILE A 23 24.69 -4.06 8.46
CA ILE A 23 24.25 -3.42 9.70
C ILE A 23 24.60 -4.30 10.89
N ARG A 24 24.37 -5.61 10.82
CA ARG A 24 24.74 -6.55 11.89
C ARG A 24 26.24 -6.51 12.17
N ARG A 25 27.06 -6.39 11.14
CA ARG A 25 28.52 -6.36 11.27
C ARG A 25 29.08 -5.03 11.75
N TYR A 26 28.60 -3.92 11.20
CA TYR A 26 29.16 -2.58 11.42
C TYR A 26 28.31 -1.70 12.36
N GLY A 27 27.09 -2.10 12.68
CA GLY A 27 26.23 -1.45 13.68
C GLY A 27 25.62 -0.12 13.28
N SER A 28 25.97 0.46 12.12
CA SER A 28 25.52 1.78 11.70
C SER A 28 24.64 1.70 10.45
N PHE A 29 23.33 1.88 10.65
CA PHE A 29 22.34 1.79 9.57
C PHE A 29 22.61 2.80 8.44
N GLY A 30 22.90 4.07 8.79
CA GLY A 30 23.05 5.14 7.80
C GLY A 30 24.24 4.89 6.87
N GLU A 31 25.39 4.62 7.45
CA GLU A 31 26.65 4.38 6.75
C GLU A 31 26.61 3.06 5.94
N CYS A 32 25.96 2.02 6.48
CA CYS A 32 25.77 0.77 5.75
C CYS A 32 24.85 0.96 4.54
N GLU A 33 23.75 1.70 4.69
CA GLU A 33 22.84 1.97 3.57
C GLU A 33 23.53 2.79 2.48
N ASP A 34 24.30 3.82 2.83
CA ASP A 34 25.06 4.62 1.87
C ASP A 34 26.09 3.75 1.12
N ALA A 35 26.81 2.87 1.82
CA ALA A 35 27.77 1.95 1.19
C ALA A 35 27.11 0.93 0.26
N VAL A 36 25.93 0.41 0.62
CA VAL A 36 25.13 -0.48 -0.24
C VAL A 36 24.70 0.25 -1.51
N GLN A 37 24.21 1.48 -1.40
CA GLN A 37 23.80 2.25 -2.57
C GLN A 37 24.95 2.53 -3.54
N GLU A 38 26.14 2.81 -3.02
CA GLU A 38 27.34 2.95 -3.86
C GLU A 38 27.70 1.62 -4.56
N ALA A 39 27.60 0.49 -3.84
CA ALA A 39 27.83 -0.82 -4.42
C ALA A 39 26.80 -1.17 -5.51
N LEU A 40 25.52 -0.84 -5.29
CA LEU A 40 24.46 -1.02 -6.30
C LEU A 40 24.70 -0.15 -7.54
N LEU A 41 25.13 1.11 -7.34
CA LEU A 41 25.47 2.00 -8.44
C LEU A 41 26.66 1.44 -9.24
N ALA A 42 27.71 0.97 -8.56
CA ALA A 42 28.87 0.34 -9.22
C ALA A 42 28.45 -0.91 -10.03
N ALA A 43 27.58 -1.76 -9.46
CA ALA A 43 27.04 -2.92 -10.16
C ALA A 43 26.20 -2.52 -11.38
N ALA A 44 25.32 -1.54 -11.25
CA ALA A 44 24.50 -1.04 -12.35
C ALA A 44 25.32 -0.45 -13.50
N MET A 45 26.50 0.12 -13.21
CA MET A 45 27.44 0.62 -14.23
C MET A 45 28.29 -0.47 -14.86
N GLN A 46 28.72 -1.48 -14.10
CA GLN A 46 29.70 -2.48 -14.55
C GLN A 46 29.06 -3.72 -15.17
N TRP A 47 27.97 -4.25 -14.57
CA TRP A 47 27.40 -5.54 -14.99
C TRP A 47 26.76 -5.56 -16.38
N PRO A 48 26.24 -4.46 -16.94
CA PRO A 48 25.79 -4.45 -18.33
C PRO A 48 26.90 -4.78 -19.32
N ASP A 49 28.14 -4.33 -19.05
CA ASP A 49 29.31 -4.47 -19.94
C ASP A 49 30.12 -5.74 -19.65
N VAL A 50 30.39 -6.01 -18.38
CA VAL A 50 31.30 -7.12 -17.95
C VAL A 50 30.51 -8.42 -17.72
N GLY A 51 29.20 -8.34 -17.50
CA GLY A 51 28.34 -9.45 -17.10
C GLY A 51 28.12 -9.50 -15.59
N VAL A 52 27.01 -10.15 -15.19
CA VAL A 52 26.68 -10.40 -13.78
C VAL A 52 27.67 -11.45 -13.24
N PRO A 53 28.33 -11.23 -12.10
CA PRO A 53 29.25 -12.21 -11.51
C PRO A 53 28.50 -13.47 -11.04
N ASP A 54 29.22 -14.59 -10.91
CA ASP A 54 28.64 -15.87 -10.45
C ASP A 54 28.02 -15.75 -9.04
N ASN A 55 28.60 -14.92 -8.17
CA ASN A 55 28.06 -14.58 -6.86
C ASN A 55 27.79 -13.07 -6.72
N PRO A 56 26.63 -12.57 -7.20
CA PRO A 56 26.26 -11.16 -7.14
C PRO A 56 26.19 -10.63 -5.71
N TYR A 57 25.66 -11.43 -4.79
CA TYR A 57 25.55 -11.11 -3.37
C TYR A 57 26.92 -10.88 -2.71
N GLY A 58 27.86 -11.83 -2.88
CA GLY A 58 29.21 -11.72 -2.37
C GLY A 58 29.98 -10.54 -2.95
N TRP A 59 29.77 -10.25 -4.25
CA TRP A 59 30.38 -9.08 -4.89
C TRP A 59 29.88 -7.77 -4.26
N LEU A 60 28.58 -7.64 -4.05
CA LEU A 60 27.98 -6.44 -3.41
C LEU A 60 28.49 -6.26 -1.97
N ILE A 61 28.54 -7.33 -1.17
CA ILE A 61 29.12 -7.31 0.18
C ILE A 61 30.56 -6.81 0.14
N THR A 62 31.37 -7.37 -0.76
CA THR A 62 32.79 -7.01 -0.86
C THR A 62 32.97 -5.52 -1.19
N VAL A 63 32.23 -5.02 -2.18
CA VAL A 63 32.30 -3.60 -2.57
C VAL A 63 31.85 -2.67 -1.44
N ALA A 64 30.71 -2.96 -0.83
CA ALA A 64 30.17 -2.16 0.26
C ALA A 64 31.07 -2.23 1.52
N SER A 65 31.61 -3.42 1.87
CA SER A 65 32.53 -3.59 3.01
C SER A 65 33.83 -2.80 2.85
N ARG A 66 34.38 -2.69 1.66
CA ARG A 66 35.57 -1.85 1.40
C ARG A 66 35.27 -0.40 1.76
N ARG A 67 34.13 0.13 1.34
CA ARG A 67 33.68 1.49 1.69
C ARG A 67 33.53 1.68 3.19
N LEU A 68 32.90 0.73 3.86
CA LEU A 68 32.70 0.76 5.31
C LEU A 68 34.02 0.64 6.08
N THR A 69 34.97 -0.16 5.61
CA THR A 69 36.29 -0.28 6.22
C THR A 69 37.05 1.05 6.17
N ASP A 70 37.02 1.76 5.06
CA ASP A 70 37.62 3.08 4.91
C ASP A 70 36.95 4.10 5.82
N TRP A 71 35.61 4.06 5.94
CA TRP A 71 34.85 4.88 6.87
C TRP A 71 35.22 4.56 8.33
N VAL A 72 35.26 3.28 8.74
CA VAL A 72 35.61 2.84 10.09
C VAL A 72 37.04 3.29 10.42
N ARG A 73 37.99 3.13 9.48
CA ARG A 73 39.36 3.63 9.67
C ARG A 73 39.41 5.13 9.88
N SER A 74 38.64 5.88 9.11
CA SER A 74 38.51 7.34 9.26
C SER A 74 37.88 7.72 10.60
N GLU A 75 36.84 7.06 11.02
CA GLU A 75 36.14 7.30 12.28
C GLU A 75 37.01 6.85 13.49
N VAL A 76 37.70 5.70 13.38
CA VAL A 76 38.66 5.24 14.38
C VAL A 76 39.84 6.18 14.44
N ALA A 77 40.36 6.71 13.34
CA ALA A 77 41.40 7.74 13.35
C ALA A 77 40.90 9.04 14.04
N ARG A 78 39.60 9.36 13.91
CA ARG A 78 38.96 10.45 14.64
C ARG A 78 38.78 10.15 16.12
N ARG A 79 38.35 8.90 16.47
CA ARG A 79 38.14 8.42 17.84
C ARG A 79 39.43 7.96 18.55
N ARG A 80 40.49 7.59 17.83
CA ARG A 80 41.80 7.26 18.41
C ARG A 80 42.48 8.40 19.17
N ARG A 81 41.85 9.56 19.15
CA ARG A 81 42.13 10.57 20.19
C ARG A 81 41.39 10.28 21.50
N GLU A 82 40.47 9.33 21.53
CA GLU A 82 39.64 9.02 22.69
C GLU A 82 39.61 7.54 23.13
N GLU A 83 39.66 6.51 22.28
CA GLU A 83 39.78 5.08 22.70
C GLU A 83 39.97 4.10 21.51
N ALA A 84 40.71 2.97 21.73
CA ALA A 84 41.03 2.00 20.68
C ALA A 84 39.92 0.98 20.43
N ILE A 85 39.31 1.01 19.26
CA ILE A 85 38.38 -0.02 18.77
C ILE A 85 38.99 -0.72 17.55
N SER A 86 38.98 -2.07 17.55
CA SER A 86 39.45 -2.89 16.43
C SER A 86 38.37 -2.93 15.32
N ALA A 87 38.80 -2.75 14.07
CA ALA A 87 37.92 -2.89 12.92
C ALA A 87 37.68 -4.39 12.62
N PRO A 88 36.45 -4.82 12.25
CA PRO A 88 36.19 -6.20 11.80
C PRO A 88 36.97 -6.56 10.54
N ASP A 89 37.32 -7.85 10.37
CA ASP A 89 38.03 -8.35 9.20
C ASP A 89 37.08 -8.36 7.96
N PRO A 90 37.44 -7.69 6.84
CA PRO A 90 36.61 -7.65 5.64
C PRO A 90 36.38 -9.01 4.95
N ASP A 91 37.27 -9.97 5.17
CA ASP A 91 37.28 -11.26 4.46
C ASP A 91 36.58 -12.39 5.25
N GLU A 92 36.03 -12.10 6.44
CA GLU A 92 35.27 -13.08 7.22
C GLU A 92 33.92 -13.37 6.57
N GLU A 93 33.70 -14.61 6.11
CA GLU A 93 32.40 -15.07 5.60
C GLU A 93 31.36 -15.04 6.72
N LEU A 94 30.42 -14.10 6.62
CA LEU A 94 29.31 -14.01 7.55
C LEU A 94 28.15 -14.90 7.09
N PRO A 95 27.66 -15.82 7.92
CA PRO A 95 26.46 -16.55 7.60
C PRO A 95 25.27 -15.57 7.45
N GLN A 96 24.47 -15.82 6.44
CA GLN A 96 23.25 -15.10 6.23
C GLN A 96 22.21 -15.60 7.22
N GLU A 97 21.73 -14.74 8.12
CA GLU A 97 20.58 -15.07 8.96
C GLU A 97 19.29 -14.74 8.21
N GLU A 98 18.34 -15.67 8.18
CA GLU A 98 17.04 -15.44 7.51
C GLU A 98 16.27 -14.25 8.08
N ASP A 99 16.55 -13.90 9.34
CA ASP A 99 15.89 -12.82 10.07
C ASP A 99 16.41 -11.41 9.76
N ASP A 100 17.52 -11.25 9.01
CA ASP A 100 18.08 -9.91 8.71
C ASP A 100 17.10 -9.01 7.95
N MET A 101 16.38 -9.58 6.98
CA MET A 101 15.38 -8.84 6.22
C MET A 101 14.19 -8.43 7.10
N LEU A 102 13.73 -9.32 7.96
CA LEU A 102 12.64 -9.04 8.90
C LEU A 102 13.08 -7.98 9.92
N THR A 103 14.29 -8.11 10.46
CA THR A 103 14.89 -7.13 11.37
C THR A 103 14.99 -5.75 10.73
N LEU A 104 15.38 -5.69 9.45
CA LEU A 104 15.45 -4.45 8.68
C LEU A 104 14.06 -3.79 8.52
N LEU A 105 13.02 -4.59 8.24
CA LEU A 105 11.63 -4.10 8.19
C LEU A 105 11.20 -3.52 9.56
N TYR A 106 11.46 -4.21 10.65
CA TYR A 106 11.16 -3.71 12.00
C TYR A 106 11.90 -2.41 12.32
N MET A 107 13.13 -2.26 11.85
CA MET A 107 13.91 -1.02 12.00
C MET A 107 13.33 0.11 11.16
N CYS A 108 13.06 -0.10 9.88
CA CYS A 108 12.49 0.90 8.98
C CYS A 108 11.08 1.35 9.41
N CYS A 109 10.30 0.47 10.03
CA CYS A 109 8.97 0.73 10.57
C CYS A 109 8.96 1.02 12.08
N HIS A 110 10.12 1.44 12.65
CA HIS A 110 10.20 1.71 14.09
C HIS A 110 9.28 2.86 14.51
N PRO A 111 8.56 2.76 15.67
CA PRO A 111 7.60 3.79 16.14
C PRO A 111 8.22 5.17 16.39
N VAL A 112 9.53 5.27 16.51
CA VAL A 112 10.26 6.55 16.61
C VAL A 112 10.13 7.40 15.34
N LEU A 113 9.80 6.79 14.21
CA LEU A 113 9.62 7.42 12.91
C LEU A 113 8.14 7.76 12.65
N THR A 114 7.92 8.85 11.90
CA THR A 114 6.58 9.16 11.38
C THR A 114 6.18 8.19 10.26
N PRO A 115 4.88 7.95 9.99
CA PRO A 115 4.44 7.07 8.90
C PRO A 115 5.06 7.42 7.55
N ALA A 116 5.14 8.70 7.20
CA ALA A 116 5.77 9.14 5.96
C ALA A 116 7.28 8.83 5.89
N SER A 117 7.98 8.84 7.04
CA SER A 117 9.39 8.45 7.13
C SER A 117 9.56 6.94 7.08
N GLN A 118 8.67 6.18 7.69
CA GLN A 118 8.64 4.72 7.63
C GLN A 118 8.47 4.24 6.18
N VAL A 119 7.48 4.79 5.46
CA VAL A 119 7.25 4.49 4.03
C VAL A 119 8.49 4.81 3.20
N ALA A 120 9.04 6.02 3.33
CA ALA A 120 10.20 6.44 2.54
C ALA A 120 11.43 5.57 2.82
N LEU A 121 11.68 5.24 4.09
CA LEU A 121 12.82 4.43 4.49
C LEU A 121 12.66 2.97 4.08
N THR A 122 11.46 2.40 4.19
CA THR A 122 11.14 1.04 3.75
C THR A 122 11.36 0.88 2.25
N LEU A 123 10.85 1.81 1.43
CA LEU A 123 11.07 1.78 -0.01
C LEU A 123 12.55 1.91 -0.37
N ARG A 124 13.28 2.75 0.34
CA ARG A 124 14.72 2.97 0.11
C ARG A 124 15.56 1.76 0.52
N ALA A 125 15.45 1.31 1.77
CA ALA A 125 16.32 0.32 2.39
C ALA A 125 15.90 -1.13 2.08
N VAL A 126 14.60 -1.39 2.04
CA VAL A 126 14.03 -2.74 1.82
C VAL A 126 13.57 -2.93 0.38
N GLY A 127 12.96 -1.91 -0.22
CA GLY A 127 12.54 -1.91 -1.62
C GLY A 127 13.69 -1.71 -2.61
N GLY A 128 14.82 -1.17 -2.16
CA GLY A 128 15.97 -0.91 -3.03
C GLY A 128 15.74 0.22 -4.04
N LEU A 129 14.71 1.05 -3.84
CA LEU A 129 14.43 2.17 -4.71
C LEU A 129 15.42 3.32 -4.47
N ARG A 130 15.76 4.04 -5.54
CA ARG A 130 16.57 5.25 -5.42
C ARG A 130 15.74 6.41 -4.88
N THR A 131 16.41 7.42 -4.31
CA THR A 131 15.73 8.58 -3.73
C THR A 131 14.86 9.32 -4.76
N ASP A 132 15.34 9.46 -6.01
CA ASP A 132 14.58 10.07 -7.11
C ASP A 132 13.35 9.23 -7.50
N GLU A 133 13.43 7.91 -7.45
CA GLU A 133 12.30 6.99 -7.70
C GLU A 133 11.23 7.13 -6.61
N VAL A 134 11.65 7.15 -5.33
CA VAL A 134 10.73 7.37 -4.21
C VAL A 134 10.12 8.78 -4.28
N ALA A 135 10.90 9.81 -4.61
CA ALA A 135 10.42 11.17 -4.75
C ALA A 135 9.36 11.30 -5.86
N ARG A 136 9.62 10.71 -7.03
CA ARG A 136 8.66 10.65 -8.14
C ARG A 136 7.39 9.92 -7.76
N ALA A 137 7.52 8.79 -7.04
CA ALA A 137 6.38 7.99 -6.60
C ALA A 137 5.44 8.76 -5.65
N PHE A 138 5.94 9.74 -4.92
CA PHE A 138 5.14 10.57 -4.00
C PHE A 138 4.93 12.01 -4.49
N LEU A 139 5.31 12.33 -5.74
CA LEU A 139 5.20 13.65 -6.35
C LEU A 139 5.77 14.79 -5.45
N VAL A 140 6.90 14.51 -4.81
CA VAL A 140 7.63 15.51 -4.02
C VAL A 140 8.98 15.80 -4.68
N PRO A 141 9.56 16.99 -4.47
CA PRO A 141 10.93 17.28 -4.93
C PRO A 141 11.92 16.26 -4.35
N GLU A 142 12.91 15.85 -5.15
CA GLU A 142 13.95 14.89 -4.72
C GLU A 142 14.68 15.36 -3.46
N THR A 143 14.98 16.66 -3.37
CA THR A 143 15.60 17.28 -2.19
C THR A 143 14.74 17.10 -0.93
N THR A 144 13.42 17.19 -1.04
CA THR A 144 12.48 16.97 0.06
C THR A 144 12.51 15.52 0.52
N MET A 145 12.53 14.57 -0.42
CA MET A 145 12.61 13.15 -0.11
C MET A 145 13.96 12.77 0.50
N ALA A 146 15.06 13.29 -0.06
CA ALA A 146 16.40 13.09 0.48
C ALA A 146 16.51 13.58 1.93
N GLN A 147 15.97 14.77 2.24
CA GLN A 147 15.92 15.29 3.61
C GLN A 147 15.07 14.41 4.53
N ARG A 148 13.93 13.89 4.05
CA ARG A 148 13.07 12.98 4.84
C ARG A 148 13.80 11.70 5.20
N ILE A 149 14.47 11.07 4.23
CA ILE A 149 15.26 9.85 4.43
C ILE A 149 16.44 10.13 5.37
N SER A 150 17.18 11.22 5.17
CA SER A 150 18.29 11.62 6.03
C SER A 150 17.85 11.84 7.48
N ARG A 151 16.73 12.56 7.70
CA ARG A 151 16.18 12.76 9.05
C ARG A 151 15.72 11.45 9.69
N ALA A 152 15.16 10.52 8.90
CA ALA A 152 14.77 9.20 9.39
C ALA A 152 15.99 8.39 9.84
N LYS A 153 17.07 8.34 9.05
CA LYS A 153 18.35 7.72 9.41
C LYS A 153 18.92 8.33 10.69
N GLN A 154 18.97 9.66 10.77
CA GLN A 154 19.45 10.37 11.94
C GLN A 154 18.62 10.08 13.19
N LYS A 155 17.29 9.94 13.04
CA LYS A 155 16.41 9.66 14.17
C LYS A 155 16.61 8.23 14.69
N ILE A 156 16.82 7.23 13.81
CA ILE A 156 17.18 5.86 14.19
C ILE A 156 18.51 5.88 14.95
N LYS A 157 19.52 6.57 14.41
CA LYS A 157 20.86 6.68 15.03
C LYS A 157 20.79 7.33 16.40
N SER A 158 20.13 8.50 16.53
CA SER A 158 20.02 9.24 17.79
C SER A 158 19.16 8.54 18.85
N SER A 159 18.25 7.67 18.44
CA SER A 159 17.42 6.86 19.33
C SER A 159 18.06 5.51 19.69
N CYS A 160 19.28 5.25 19.23
CA CYS A 160 20.03 4.01 19.48
C CYS A 160 19.17 2.75 19.20
N VAL A 161 18.39 2.77 18.13
CA VAL A 161 17.53 1.63 17.75
C VAL A 161 18.42 0.42 17.43
N PRO A 162 18.31 -0.68 18.19
CA PRO A 162 19.16 -1.84 17.97
C PRO A 162 18.73 -2.62 16.72
N PHE A 163 19.72 -3.18 16.00
CA PHE A 163 19.45 -4.10 14.89
C PHE A 163 19.19 -5.51 15.44
N ARG A 164 17.97 -5.72 15.90
CA ARG A 164 17.47 -7.02 16.38
C ARG A 164 15.94 -7.05 16.31
N LEU A 165 15.39 -8.25 16.29
CA LEU A 165 13.95 -8.44 16.41
C LEU A 165 13.43 -7.85 17.74
N PRO A 166 12.23 -7.25 17.73
CA PRO A 166 11.62 -6.77 18.96
C PRO A 166 11.34 -7.93 19.92
N PRO A 167 11.23 -7.63 21.24
CA PRO A 167 10.73 -8.61 22.21
C PRO A 167 9.42 -9.24 21.76
N GLU A 168 9.19 -10.49 22.13
CA GLU A 168 8.04 -11.27 21.65
C GLU A 168 6.71 -10.58 21.95
N GLU A 169 6.59 -9.95 23.11
CA GLU A 169 5.38 -9.23 23.54
C GLU A 169 5.06 -8.01 22.66
N GLU A 170 6.06 -7.46 21.98
CA GLU A 170 5.91 -6.31 21.07
C GLU A 170 5.77 -6.72 19.61
N ARG A 171 6.12 -7.96 19.25
CA ARG A 171 6.22 -8.39 17.84
C ARG A 171 4.93 -8.19 17.07
N ALA A 172 3.82 -8.66 17.61
CA ALA A 172 2.51 -8.55 16.96
C ALA A 172 2.11 -7.08 16.69
N LYS A 173 2.26 -6.20 17.70
CA LYS A 173 1.97 -4.78 17.57
C LYS A 173 2.87 -4.11 16.54
N ARG A 174 4.16 -4.43 16.55
CA ARG A 174 5.12 -3.85 15.60
C ARG A 174 5.00 -4.43 14.20
N LEU A 175 4.61 -5.70 14.08
CA LEU A 175 4.24 -6.29 12.79
C LEU A 175 3.04 -5.55 12.17
N GLY A 176 2.02 -5.21 12.96
CA GLY A 176 0.91 -4.40 12.52
C GLY A 176 1.34 -3.05 11.90
N VAL A 177 2.41 -2.43 12.42
CA VAL A 177 2.97 -1.21 11.81
C VAL A 177 3.62 -1.50 10.44
N ILE A 178 4.35 -2.61 10.31
CA ILE A 178 4.93 -3.04 9.03
C ILE A 178 3.82 -3.26 7.99
N LEU A 179 2.79 -4.03 8.35
CA LEU A 179 1.65 -4.29 7.47
C LEU A 179 0.97 -2.99 7.03
N HIS A 180 0.78 -2.06 7.97
CA HIS A 180 0.22 -0.75 7.65
C HIS A 180 1.10 0.06 6.69
N VAL A 181 2.42 0.04 6.86
CA VAL A 181 3.36 0.72 5.94
C VAL A 181 3.28 0.10 4.54
N LEU A 182 3.28 -1.23 4.42
CA LEU A 182 3.13 -1.92 3.13
C LEU A 182 1.78 -1.61 2.48
N TYR A 183 0.71 -1.57 3.27
CA TYR A 183 -0.62 -1.17 2.80
C TYR A 183 -0.66 0.28 2.30
N LEU A 184 0.01 1.23 2.99
CA LEU A 184 0.11 2.62 2.53
C LEU A 184 0.87 2.73 1.20
N ILE A 185 1.96 1.98 1.03
CA ILE A 185 2.71 1.92 -0.24
C ILE A 185 1.80 1.39 -1.36
N PHE A 186 1.07 0.30 -1.09
CA PHE A 186 0.15 -0.30 -2.04
C PHE A 186 -0.96 0.68 -2.43
N ASN A 187 -1.61 1.32 -1.47
CA ASN A 187 -2.71 2.26 -1.72
C ASN A 187 -2.26 3.46 -2.55
N GLU A 188 -1.09 4.04 -2.26
CA GLU A 188 -0.55 5.13 -3.06
C GLU A 188 -0.22 4.67 -4.49
N GLY A 189 0.19 3.43 -4.65
CA GLY A 189 0.41 2.81 -5.95
C GLY A 189 -0.89 2.50 -6.70
N TYR A 190 -1.91 2.04 -5.99
CA TYR A 190 -3.18 1.63 -6.58
C TYR A 190 -4.09 2.83 -6.90
N THR A 191 -4.13 3.83 -6.04
CA THR A 191 -4.88 5.08 -6.24
C THR A 191 -4.02 6.23 -5.76
N ALA A 192 -3.37 6.89 -6.71
CA ALA A 192 -2.51 8.02 -6.42
C ALA A 192 -3.31 9.15 -5.76
N THR A 193 -2.85 9.59 -4.59
CA THR A 193 -3.53 10.65 -3.83
C THR A 193 -3.50 11.99 -4.52
N SER A 194 -2.58 12.20 -5.49
CA SER A 194 -2.43 13.45 -6.24
C SER A 194 -1.81 13.21 -7.61
N GLY A 195 -2.01 14.16 -8.52
CA GLY A 195 -1.36 14.17 -9.83
C GLY A 195 -2.23 13.68 -10.98
N PRO A 196 -1.62 13.54 -12.19
CA PRO A 196 -2.35 13.26 -13.42
C PRO A 196 -2.74 11.80 -13.61
N ASP A 197 -2.03 10.86 -12.98
CA ASP A 197 -2.22 9.43 -13.15
C ASP A 197 -3.03 8.84 -12.00
N LEU A 198 -3.93 7.91 -12.32
CA LEU A 198 -4.73 7.21 -11.32
C LEU A 198 -3.91 6.24 -10.48
N ALA A 199 -2.91 5.61 -11.09
CA ALA A 199 -2.12 4.53 -10.46
C ALA A 199 -0.63 4.70 -10.73
N ARG A 200 0.19 4.24 -9.77
CA ARG A 200 1.65 4.14 -9.83
C ARG A 200 2.02 2.67 -9.69
N THR A 201 2.05 1.98 -10.81
CA THR A 201 2.15 0.51 -10.85
C THR A 201 3.46 -0.04 -10.28
N GLU A 202 4.52 0.78 -10.27
CA GLU A 202 5.77 0.43 -9.63
C GLU A 202 5.61 0.26 -8.11
N LEU A 203 4.82 1.13 -7.46
CA LEU A 203 4.56 1.03 -6.02
C LEU A 203 3.67 -0.17 -5.66
N THR A 204 2.61 -0.44 -6.45
CA THR A 204 1.79 -1.65 -6.20
C THR A 204 2.60 -2.91 -6.37
N GLY A 205 3.40 -2.99 -7.43
CA GLY A 205 4.28 -4.15 -7.68
C GLY A 205 5.29 -4.35 -6.56
N GLU A 206 5.90 -3.26 -6.07
CA GLU A 206 6.87 -3.31 -4.97
C GLU A 206 6.22 -3.70 -3.64
N ALA A 207 5.06 -3.15 -3.31
CA ALA A 207 4.31 -3.53 -2.10
C ALA A 207 3.95 -5.02 -2.10
N ILE A 208 3.45 -5.54 -3.22
CA ILE A 208 3.13 -6.98 -3.37
C ILE A 208 4.41 -7.81 -3.22
N ARG A 209 5.52 -7.40 -3.84
CA ARG A 209 6.82 -8.11 -3.74
C ARG A 209 7.29 -8.18 -2.29
N LEU A 210 7.28 -7.05 -1.57
CA LEU A 210 7.68 -6.98 -0.17
C LEU A 210 6.76 -7.79 0.75
N THR A 211 5.45 -7.78 0.48
CA THR A 211 4.49 -8.55 1.27
C THR A 211 4.63 -10.06 1.01
N ARG A 212 4.94 -10.48 -0.21
CA ARG A 212 5.28 -11.89 -0.51
C ARG A 212 6.55 -12.34 0.21
N GLU A 213 7.57 -11.47 0.27
CA GLU A 213 8.79 -11.78 1.00
C GLU A 213 8.52 -11.86 2.52
N LEU A 214 7.72 -10.94 3.06
CA LEU A 214 7.29 -11.01 4.46
C LEU A 214 6.50 -12.29 4.75
N ARG A 215 5.61 -12.72 3.83
CA ARG A 215 4.88 -13.99 3.95
C ARG A 215 5.81 -15.21 3.96
N ARG A 216 6.90 -15.17 3.19
CA ARG A 216 7.92 -16.22 3.19
C ARG A 216 8.66 -16.30 4.53
N LEU A 217 8.94 -15.14 5.15
CA LEU A 217 9.59 -15.05 6.46
C LEU A 217 8.65 -15.41 7.62
N LEU A 218 7.36 -15.15 7.47
CA LEU A 218 6.31 -15.39 8.46
C LEU A 218 5.18 -16.26 7.86
N PRO A 219 5.46 -17.54 7.56
CA PRO A 219 4.52 -18.40 6.83
C PRO A 219 3.24 -18.73 7.60
N ASP A 220 3.25 -18.59 8.91
CA ASP A 220 2.10 -18.91 9.78
C ASP A 220 1.31 -17.67 10.23
N ASP A 221 1.70 -16.47 9.77
CA ASP A 221 0.99 -15.24 10.13
C ASP A 221 -0.16 -14.98 9.16
N ASP A 222 -1.38 -15.05 9.67
CA ASP A 222 -2.61 -14.93 8.88
C ASP A 222 -2.92 -13.49 8.45
N GLU A 223 -2.48 -12.46 9.20
CA GLU A 223 -2.62 -11.06 8.79
C GLU A 223 -1.67 -10.69 7.65
N VAL A 224 -0.47 -11.27 7.62
CA VAL A 224 0.44 -11.15 6.46
C VAL A 224 -0.19 -11.80 5.23
N ALA A 225 -0.81 -12.98 5.37
CA ALA A 225 -1.53 -13.64 4.29
C ALA A 225 -2.74 -12.82 3.84
N GLY A 226 -3.50 -12.27 4.78
CA GLY A 226 -4.65 -11.39 4.52
C GLY A 226 -4.25 -10.13 3.74
N LEU A 227 -3.19 -9.46 4.16
CA LEU A 227 -2.69 -8.28 3.44
C LEU A 227 -2.24 -8.61 2.01
N LEU A 228 -1.52 -9.72 1.82
CA LEU A 228 -1.11 -10.17 0.49
C LEU A 228 -2.34 -10.47 -0.38
N ALA A 229 -3.31 -11.20 0.14
CA ALA A 229 -4.55 -11.52 -0.55
C ALA A 229 -5.32 -10.25 -0.97
N LEU A 230 -5.46 -9.29 -0.05
CA LEU A 230 -6.10 -7.99 -0.31
C LEU A 230 -5.42 -7.25 -1.47
N MET A 231 -4.08 -7.21 -1.46
CA MET A 231 -3.31 -6.56 -2.52
C MET A 231 -3.50 -7.26 -3.86
N LEU A 232 -3.44 -8.60 -3.91
CA LEU A 232 -3.58 -9.39 -5.12
C LEU A 232 -4.98 -9.24 -5.73
N LEU A 233 -6.03 -9.42 -4.93
CA LEU A 233 -7.43 -9.30 -5.36
C LEU A 233 -7.76 -7.88 -5.82
N THR A 234 -7.15 -6.88 -5.19
CA THR A 234 -7.32 -5.48 -5.57
C THR A 234 -6.56 -5.16 -6.87
N ASP A 235 -5.30 -5.58 -7.00
CA ASP A 235 -4.48 -5.33 -8.20
C ASP A 235 -4.96 -6.13 -9.42
N ALA A 236 -5.63 -7.26 -9.22
CA ALA A 236 -6.25 -8.05 -10.29
C ALA A 236 -7.21 -7.23 -11.16
N ARG A 237 -7.85 -6.21 -10.59
CA ARG A 237 -8.80 -5.32 -11.28
C ARG A 237 -8.12 -4.24 -12.12
N ARG A 238 -6.83 -4.01 -11.96
CA ARG A 238 -6.07 -2.91 -12.59
C ARG A 238 -6.31 -2.77 -14.10
N PRO A 239 -6.34 -3.86 -14.92
CA PRO A 239 -6.57 -3.73 -16.36
C PRO A 239 -7.94 -3.17 -16.76
N ALA A 240 -8.92 -3.18 -15.84
CA ALA A 240 -10.29 -2.72 -16.08
C ALA A 240 -10.60 -1.37 -15.41
N ARG A 241 -9.67 -0.79 -14.62
CA ARG A 241 -9.91 0.43 -13.81
C ARG A 241 -9.87 1.73 -14.61
N THR A 242 -9.28 1.71 -15.78
CA THR A 242 -9.17 2.91 -16.64
C THR A 242 -9.57 2.60 -18.05
N THR A 243 -10.18 3.59 -18.69
CA THR A 243 -10.38 3.64 -20.14
C THR A 243 -9.05 3.94 -20.85
N PRO A 244 -8.96 3.78 -22.19
CA PRO A 244 -7.74 4.08 -22.95
C PRO A 244 -7.27 5.55 -22.82
N ASP A 245 -8.17 6.49 -22.54
CA ASP A 245 -7.87 7.90 -22.30
C ASP A 245 -7.48 8.21 -20.84
N GLY A 246 -7.37 7.17 -19.98
CA GLY A 246 -6.97 7.30 -18.58
C GLY A 246 -8.10 7.69 -17.62
N SER A 247 -9.36 7.76 -18.10
CA SER A 247 -10.51 8.04 -17.22
C SER A 247 -10.79 6.88 -16.27
N LEU A 248 -11.20 7.20 -15.04
CA LEU A 248 -11.53 6.21 -14.02
C LEU A 248 -12.82 5.45 -14.38
N VAL A 249 -12.79 4.13 -14.28
CA VAL A 249 -13.94 3.23 -14.40
C VAL A 249 -14.30 2.72 -13.00
N PRO A 250 -15.50 3.04 -12.47
CA PRO A 250 -15.95 2.55 -11.17
C PRO A 250 -16.13 1.03 -11.18
N LEU A 251 -16.06 0.40 -10.00
CA LEU A 251 -16.05 -1.06 -9.86
C LEU A 251 -17.25 -1.75 -10.52
N GLU A 252 -18.41 -1.14 -10.42
CA GLU A 252 -19.67 -1.63 -10.99
C GLU A 252 -19.69 -1.62 -12.54
N GLU A 253 -18.92 -0.71 -13.16
CA GLU A 253 -18.84 -0.58 -14.62
C GLU A 253 -17.63 -1.33 -15.22
N GLN A 254 -16.78 -1.95 -14.38
CA GLN A 254 -15.58 -2.65 -14.85
C GLN A 254 -15.93 -3.94 -15.60
N ASN A 255 -15.30 -4.14 -16.77
CA ASN A 255 -15.33 -5.44 -17.43
C ASN A 255 -14.49 -6.45 -16.66
N ARG A 256 -15.15 -7.36 -15.94
CA ARG A 256 -14.52 -8.37 -15.08
C ARG A 256 -13.78 -9.46 -15.87
N GLU A 257 -14.00 -9.61 -17.17
CA GLU A 257 -13.23 -10.52 -18.02
C GLU A 257 -11.78 -10.05 -18.18
N ARG A 258 -11.53 -8.74 -18.02
CA ARG A 258 -10.18 -8.15 -18.05
C ARG A 258 -9.42 -8.31 -16.75
N TRP A 259 -10.04 -8.78 -15.68
CA TRP A 259 -9.38 -8.98 -14.41
C TRP A 259 -8.37 -10.13 -14.49
N ASN A 260 -7.25 -9.99 -13.81
CA ASN A 260 -6.19 -10.99 -13.79
C ASN A 260 -6.61 -12.21 -12.96
N ARG A 261 -6.94 -13.32 -13.66
CA ARG A 261 -7.42 -14.55 -13.04
C ARG A 261 -6.35 -15.29 -12.21
N GLU A 262 -5.07 -15.09 -12.49
CA GLU A 262 -3.99 -15.70 -11.71
C GLU A 262 -3.90 -15.05 -10.33
N LEU A 263 -3.90 -13.71 -10.28
CA LEU A 263 -3.91 -12.96 -9.02
C LEU A 263 -5.18 -13.24 -8.20
N ILE A 264 -6.34 -13.40 -8.85
CA ILE A 264 -7.59 -13.76 -8.16
C ILE A 264 -7.45 -15.13 -7.50
N ARG A 265 -7.02 -16.16 -8.23
CA ARG A 265 -6.87 -17.51 -7.68
C ARG A 265 -5.87 -17.57 -6.53
N GLU A 266 -4.73 -16.87 -6.66
CA GLU A 266 -3.75 -16.79 -5.56
C GLU A 266 -4.36 -16.10 -4.34
N GLY A 267 -5.06 -14.98 -4.54
CA GLY A 267 -5.70 -14.23 -3.46
C GLY A 267 -6.82 -15.02 -2.76
N GLU A 268 -7.69 -15.71 -3.52
CA GLU A 268 -8.76 -16.56 -2.97
C GLU A 268 -8.22 -17.73 -2.14
N SER A 269 -7.13 -18.36 -2.60
CA SER A 269 -6.47 -19.43 -1.83
C SER A 269 -5.95 -18.90 -0.49
N LEU A 270 -5.26 -17.74 -0.50
CA LEU A 270 -4.76 -17.11 0.74
C LEU A 270 -5.90 -16.72 1.69
N VAL A 271 -7.01 -16.20 1.18
CA VAL A 271 -8.20 -15.89 1.99
C VAL A 271 -8.75 -17.16 2.65
N THR A 272 -8.96 -18.21 1.86
CA THR A 272 -9.50 -19.48 2.36
C THR A 272 -8.63 -20.07 3.46
N ASP A 273 -7.32 -20.10 3.24
CA ASP A 273 -6.36 -20.64 4.20
C ASP A 273 -6.30 -19.81 5.49
N SER A 274 -6.27 -18.47 5.38
CA SER A 274 -6.13 -17.58 6.54
C SER A 274 -7.40 -17.44 7.37
N LEU A 275 -8.59 -17.51 6.76
CA LEU A 275 -9.87 -17.42 7.49
C LEU A 275 -10.21 -18.69 8.30
N SER A 276 -9.51 -19.80 8.08
CA SER A 276 -9.70 -21.04 8.85
C SER A 276 -9.23 -20.93 10.30
N ARG A 277 -8.47 -19.89 10.65
CA ARG A 277 -7.85 -19.68 11.97
C ARG A 277 -8.42 -18.43 12.67
N THR A 278 -8.42 -18.43 13.99
CA THR A 278 -8.89 -17.32 14.82
C THR A 278 -7.78 -16.90 15.79
N PRO A 279 -7.71 -15.62 16.20
CA PRO A 279 -8.63 -14.51 15.91
C PRO A 279 -8.43 -13.92 14.51
N LEU A 280 -9.52 -13.42 13.90
CA LEU A 280 -9.46 -12.72 12.61
C LEU A 280 -8.94 -11.30 12.78
N GLY A 281 -8.03 -10.89 11.89
CA GLY A 281 -7.54 -9.54 11.82
C GLY A 281 -8.18 -8.70 10.70
N PRO A 282 -7.90 -7.38 10.68
CA PRO A 282 -8.53 -6.47 9.73
C PRO A 282 -8.19 -6.78 8.27
N TYR A 283 -6.95 -7.13 7.93
CA TYR A 283 -6.57 -7.41 6.54
C TYR A 283 -7.19 -8.71 6.01
N GLN A 284 -7.37 -9.72 6.86
CA GLN A 284 -8.09 -10.94 6.49
C GLN A 284 -9.54 -10.64 6.10
N ILE A 285 -10.23 -9.79 6.88
CA ILE A 285 -11.64 -9.43 6.60
C ILE A 285 -11.73 -8.54 5.36
N GLU A 286 -10.82 -7.57 5.19
CA GLU A 286 -10.77 -6.74 3.98
C GLU A 286 -10.49 -7.59 2.72
N ALA A 287 -9.60 -8.59 2.83
CA ALA A 287 -9.34 -9.54 1.76
C ALA A 287 -10.57 -10.40 1.43
N ALA A 288 -11.32 -10.86 2.45
CA ALA A 288 -12.57 -11.58 2.24
C ALA A 288 -13.61 -10.73 1.48
N ILE A 289 -13.76 -9.44 1.84
CA ILE A 289 -14.62 -8.51 1.11
C ILE A 289 -14.17 -8.39 -0.36
N ALA A 290 -12.86 -8.29 -0.59
CA ALA A 290 -12.32 -8.22 -1.95
C ALA A 290 -12.54 -9.53 -2.74
N ALA A 291 -12.50 -10.69 -2.08
CA ALA A 291 -12.79 -11.99 -2.67
C ALA A 291 -14.26 -12.11 -3.10
N VAL A 292 -15.22 -11.71 -2.26
CA VAL A 292 -16.64 -11.69 -2.61
C VAL A 292 -16.91 -10.86 -3.88
N HIS A 293 -16.20 -9.73 -4.04
CA HIS A 293 -16.29 -8.98 -5.29
C HIS A 293 -15.65 -9.71 -6.49
N ALA A 294 -14.59 -10.49 -6.27
CA ALA A 294 -13.87 -11.20 -7.33
C ALA A 294 -14.59 -12.46 -7.80
N GLU A 295 -15.34 -13.13 -6.93
CA GLU A 295 -16.15 -14.33 -7.23
C GLU A 295 -17.32 -14.03 -8.18
N ALA A 296 -17.94 -12.86 -8.03
CA ALA A 296 -19.06 -12.47 -8.87
C ALA A 296 -18.62 -12.25 -10.33
N ARG A 297 -19.27 -12.88 -11.29
CA ARG A 297 -18.95 -12.73 -12.72
C ARG A 297 -19.42 -11.40 -13.29
N ARG A 298 -20.47 -10.82 -12.72
CA ARG A 298 -21.06 -9.53 -13.07
C ARG A 298 -21.33 -8.72 -11.82
N ALA A 299 -21.43 -7.41 -11.94
CA ALA A 299 -21.63 -6.52 -10.80
C ALA A 299 -22.91 -6.82 -10.03
N GLU A 300 -23.97 -7.21 -10.76
CA GLU A 300 -25.29 -7.54 -10.21
C GLU A 300 -25.30 -8.84 -9.39
N GLU A 301 -24.30 -9.71 -9.58
CA GLU A 301 -24.16 -10.99 -8.88
C GLU A 301 -23.34 -10.87 -7.58
N THR A 302 -22.89 -9.65 -7.24
CA THR A 302 -22.09 -9.42 -6.01
C THR A 302 -22.95 -9.69 -4.77
N ASP A 303 -22.45 -10.54 -3.86
CA ASP A 303 -23.12 -10.87 -2.60
C ASP A 303 -22.98 -9.74 -1.58
N TRP A 304 -23.81 -8.70 -1.75
CA TRP A 304 -23.84 -7.55 -0.86
C TRP A 304 -24.26 -7.89 0.58
N PRO A 305 -25.19 -8.83 0.85
CA PRO A 305 -25.45 -9.32 2.20
C PRO A 305 -24.21 -9.84 2.91
N GLN A 306 -23.40 -10.67 2.26
CA GLN A 306 -22.13 -11.17 2.81
C GLN A 306 -21.15 -10.04 3.08
N ILE A 307 -20.97 -9.11 2.13
CA ILE A 307 -20.12 -7.92 2.29
C ILE A 307 -20.55 -7.08 3.50
N LEU A 308 -21.85 -6.86 3.68
CA LEU A 308 -22.39 -6.10 4.81
C LEU A 308 -22.06 -6.76 6.16
N VAL A 309 -22.15 -8.09 6.25
CA VAL A 309 -21.75 -8.85 7.46
C VAL A 309 -20.27 -8.69 7.73
N LEU A 310 -19.42 -8.83 6.70
CA LEU A 310 -17.96 -8.68 6.83
C LEU A 310 -17.57 -7.28 7.29
N TYR A 311 -18.20 -6.21 6.75
CA TYR A 311 -17.99 -4.85 7.26
C TYR A 311 -18.44 -4.69 8.72
N GLY A 312 -19.52 -5.37 9.13
CA GLY A 312 -19.95 -5.37 10.52
C GLY A 312 -18.95 -6.05 11.46
N LEU A 313 -18.24 -7.11 11.01
CA LEU A 313 -17.15 -7.73 11.75
C LEU A 313 -15.93 -6.80 11.81
N LEU A 314 -15.55 -6.20 10.68
CA LEU A 314 -14.40 -5.30 10.58
C LEU A 314 -14.57 -4.09 11.50
N GLU A 315 -15.77 -3.51 11.60
CA GLU A 315 -16.07 -2.36 12.45
C GLU A 315 -15.90 -2.65 13.95
N ARG A 316 -16.05 -3.93 14.36
CA ARG A 316 -15.84 -4.34 15.77
C ARG A 316 -14.36 -4.39 16.16
N ILE A 317 -13.47 -4.59 15.21
CA ILE A 317 -12.02 -4.75 15.45
C ILE A 317 -11.20 -3.57 14.96
N SER A 318 -11.80 -2.64 14.19
CA SER A 318 -11.11 -1.49 13.61
C SER A 318 -11.92 -0.22 13.84
N ASP A 319 -11.32 0.74 14.55
CA ASP A 319 -11.90 2.09 14.75
C ASP A 319 -11.55 3.03 13.59
N ASN A 320 -11.70 2.55 12.35
CA ASN A 320 -11.42 3.32 11.15
C ASN A 320 -12.73 3.84 10.53
N PRO A 321 -12.96 5.15 10.46
CA PRO A 321 -14.21 5.72 9.93
C PRO A 321 -14.42 5.42 8.42
N ILE A 322 -13.37 5.05 7.69
CA ILE A 322 -13.49 4.59 6.30
C ILE A 322 -14.22 3.23 6.23
N VAL A 323 -14.08 2.39 7.25
CA VAL A 323 -14.83 1.13 7.33
C VAL A 323 -16.33 1.40 7.40
N THR A 324 -16.75 2.32 8.28
CA THR A 324 -18.14 2.75 8.39
C THR A 324 -18.65 3.41 7.09
N LEU A 325 -17.80 4.20 6.42
CA LEU A 325 -18.12 4.80 5.13
C LEU A 325 -18.41 3.73 4.05
N ASN A 326 -17.56 2.71 3.95
CA ASN A 326 -17.72 1.62 3.00
C ASN A 326 -18.91 0.71 3.38
N ARG A 327 -19.15 0.49 4.69
CA ARG A 327 -20.34 -0.20 5.18
C ARG A 327 -21.63 0.50 4.79
N ALA A 328 -21.66 1.85 4.75
CA ALA A 328 -22.82 2.61 4.31
C ALA A 328 -23.19 2.30 2.85
N VAL A 329 -22.21 2.08 1.99
CA VAL A 329 -22.45 1.62 0.60
C VAL A 329 -23.04 0.22 0.58
N ALA A 330 -22.44 -0.74 1.30
CA ALA A 330 -22.95 -2.11 1.37
C ALA A 330 -24.39 -2.16 1.96
N LEU A 331 -24.64 -1.39 3.00
CA LEU A 331 -25.97 -1.24 3.61
C LEU A 331 -26.99 -0.71 2.60
N SER A 332 -26.59 0.25 1.77
CA SER A 332 -27.46 0.83 0.73
C SER A 332 -27.83 -0.18 -0.34
N MET A 333 -26.92 -1.08 -0.71
CA MET A 333 -27.18 -2.14 -1.68
C MET A 333 -28.16 -3.19 -1.14
N VAL A 334 -28.18 -3.44 0.19
CA VAL A 334 -29.04 -4.44 0.83
C VAL A 334 -30.38 -3.85 1.27
N GLN A 335 -30.38 -2.66 1.86
CA GLN A 335 -31.57 -2.06 2.51
C GLN A 335 -32.08 -0.79 1.81
N GLY A 336 -31.41 -0.38 0.74
CA GLY A 336 -31.74 0.82 0.00
C GLY A 336 -30.96 2.06 0.45
N PRO A 337 -30.89 3.09 -0.41
CA PRO A 337 -29.99 4.23 -0.22
C PRO A 337 -30.29 5.07 1.02
N ARG A 338 -31.54 5.11 1.48
CA ARG A 338 -31.92 5.86 2.70
C ARG A 338 -31.25 5.30 3.97
N ALA A 339 -31.07 3.97 4.04
CA ALA A 339 -30.38 3.35 5.18
C ALA A 339 -28.91 3.74 5.23
N GLY A 340 -28.24 3.77 4.08
CA GLY A 340 -26.85 4.23 4.00
C GLY A 340 -26.70 5.71 4.30
N LEU A 341 -27.60 6.58 3.83
CA LEU A 341 -27.59 8.01 4.13
C LEU A 341 -27.72 8.28 5.64
N ALA A 342 -28.62 7.56 6.34
CA ALA A 342 -28.76 7.66 7.78
C ALA A 342 -27.47 7.26 8.52
N LEU A 343 -26.73 6.25 8.04
CA LEU A 343 -25.43 5.88 8.60
C LEU A 343 -24.38 6.98 8.38
N LEU A 344 -24.40 7.65 7.21
CA LEU A 344 -23.49 8.77 6.93
C LEU A 344 -23.74 9.99 7.83
N GLU A 345 -24.97 10.27 8.22
CA GLU A 345 -25.27 11.37 9.18
C GLU A 345 -24.54 11.17 10.50
N GLY A 346 -24.52 9.93 11.01
CA GLY A 346 -23.77 9.58 12.21
C GLY A 346 -22.26 9.76 12.04
N LEU A 347 -21.73 9.38 10.89
CA LEU A 347 -20.32 9.51 10.56
C LEU A 347 -19.87 10.98 10.39
N GLU A 348 -20.78 11.85 9.95
CA GLU A 348 -20.54 13.29 9.87
C GLU A 348 -20.49 13.94 11.23
N ALA A 349 -21.37 13.53 12.15
CA ALA A 349 -21.37 14.01 13.52
C ALA A 349 -20.07 13.61 14.28
N ASP A 350 -19.46 12.48 13.93
CA ASP A 350 -18.14 12.06 14.44
C ASP A 350 -17.01 13.07 14.08
N GLY A 351 -17.10 13.70 12.91
CA GLY A 351 -16.17 14.74 12.47
C GLY A 351 -14.81 14.24 11.97
N ARG A 352 -14.42 12.99 12.17
CA ARG A 352 -13.11 12.45 11.75
C ARG A 352 -12.89 12.49 10.23
N LEU A 353 -13.94 12.45 9.42
CA LEU A 353 -13.91 12.61 7.97
C LEU A 353 -14.31 14.01 7.49
N ALA A 354 -14.35 15.01 8.37
CA ALA A 354 -14.68 16.37 7.98
C ALA A 354 -13.73 16.87 6.86
N GLY A 355 -14.32 17.29 5.75
CA GLY A 355 -13.55 17.76 4.58
C GLY A 355 -12.95 16.66 3.70
N HIS A 356 -13.12 15.39 4.02
CA HIS A 356 -12.61 14.28 3.20
C HIS A 356 -13.51 14.04 1.98
N HIS A 357 -12.96 14.14 0.76
CA HIS A 357 -13.69 14.06 -0.50
C HIS A 357 -14.52 12.78 -0.67
N ARG A 358 -14.05 11.65 -0.10
CA ARG A 358 -14.76 10.36 -0.21
C ARG A 358 -16.09 10.36 0.51
N LEU A 359 -16.22 11.09 1.63
CA LEU A 359 -17.50 11.23 2.34
C LEU A 359 -18.54 11.90 1.43
N ASP A 360 -18.16 13.01 0.77
CA ASP A 360 -19.04 13.71 -0.18
C ASP A 360 -19.34 12.84 -1.41
N ALA A 361 -18.35 12.08 -1.92
CA ALA A 361 -18.53 11.21 -3.08
C ALA A 361 -19.52 10.06 -2.79
N VAL A 362 -19.41 9.41 -1.63
CA VAL A 362 -20.36 8.36 -1.20
C VAL A 362 -21.72 8.96 -0.98
N ARG A 363 -21.83 10.10 -0.31
CA ARG A 363 -23.13 10.79 -0.15
C ARG A 363 -23.77 11.09 -1.50
N ALA A 364 -23.00 11.63 -2.45
CA ALA A 364 -23.48 11.92 -3.80
C ALA A 364 -24.05 10.68 -4.49
N HIS A 365 -23.33 9.57 -4.41
CA HIS A 365 -23.77 8.29 -4.98
C HIS A 365 -25.07 7.80 -4.34
N LEU A 366 -25.20 7.86 -3.01
CA LEU A 366 -26.41 7.42 -2.32
C LEU A 366 -27.61 8.33 -2.58
N LEU A 367 -27.41 9.64 -2.72
CA LEU A 367 -28.46 10.59 -3.12
C LEU A 367 -28.93 10.32 -4.56
N GLU A 368 -27.99 10.04 -5.47
CA GLU A 368 -28.32 9.67 -6.84
C GLU A 368 -29.14 8.37 -6.89
N MET A 369 -28.75 7.34 -6.12
CA MET A 369 -29.54 6.10 -5.97
C MET A 369 -30.93 6.35 -5.35
N ALA A 370 -31.06 7.36 -4.48
CA ALA A 370 -32.34 7.76 -3.88
C ALA A 370 -33.23 8.57 -4.82
N GLY A 371 -32.68 9.06 -5.96
CA GLY A 371 -33.38 9.93 -6.90
C GLY A 371 -33.29 11.43 -6.58
N ASP A 372 -32.50 11.81 -5.58
CA ASP A 372 -32.18 13.22 -5.30
C ASP A 372 -30.99 13.66 -6.15
N PHE A 373 -31.25 13.95 -7.42
CA PHE A 373 -30.23 14.37 -8.38
C PHE A 373 -29.66 15.76 -8.06
N ALA A 374 -30.43 16.65 -7.45
CA ALA A 374 -29.97 17.98 -7.04
C ALA A 374 -28.94 17.89 -5.93
N GLY A 375 -29.24 17.14 -4.89
CA GLY A 375 -28.34 16.84 -3.77
C GLY A 375 -27.11 16.08 -4.21
N ALA A 376 -27.27 15.07 -5.08
CA ALA A 376 -26.17 14.30 -5.66
C ALA A 376 -25.19 15.20 -6.41
N ARG A 377 -25.69 16.05 -7.31
CA ARG A 377 -24.87 17.01 -8.06
C ARG A 377 -24.09 17.95 -7.16
N ALA A 378 -24.72 18.51 -6.13
CA ALA A 378 -24.06 19.40 -5.18
C ALA A 378 -22.92 18.69 -4.45
N SER A 379 -23.15 17.46 -4.00
CA SER A 379 -22.19 16.63 -3.29
C SER A 379 -21.04 16.17 -4.20
N TYR A 380 -21.30 15.75 -5.47
CA TYR A 380 -20.25 15.43 -6.45
C TYR A 380 -19.33 16.62 -6.71
N ARG A 381 -19.88 17.83 -6.88
CA ARG A 381 -19.07 19.04 -7.06
C ARG A 381 -18.22 19.37 -5.84
N THR A 382 -18.73 19.12 -4.64
CA THR A 382 -17.98 19.31 -3.40
C THR A 382 -16.82 18.32 -3.33
N ALA A 383 -17.07 17.04 -3.61
CA ALA A 383 -16.05 16.01 -3.67
C ALA A 383 -14.97 16.34 -4.71
N ALA A 384 -15.37 16.77 -5.93
CA ALA A 384 -14.45 17.16 -7.00
C ALA A 384 -13.51 18.32 -6.60
N ARG A 385 -14.00 19.29 -5.83
CA ARG A 385 -13.17 20.39 -5.33
C ARG A 385 -12.20 19.99 -4.23
N ARG A 386 -12.48 18.88 -3.50
CA ARG A 386 -11.69 18.43 -2.35
C ARG A 386 -10.63 17.40 -2.72
N THR A 387 -10.82 16.64 -3.80
CA THR A 387 -9.80 15.69 -4.25
C THR A 387 -8.64 16.41 -4.92
N THR A 388 -7.43 15.86 -4.73
CA THR A 388 -6.18 16.29 -5.40
C THR A 388 -5.79 15.38 -6.56
N SER A 389 -6.54 14.29 -6.79
CA SER A 389 -6.38 13.37 -7.90
C SER A 389 -7.17 13.87 -9.12
N LEU A 390 -6.47 14.20 -10.21
CA LEU A 390 -7.12 14.68 -11.44
C LEU A 390 -8.08 13.65 -12.08
N PRO A 391 -7.76 12.34 -12.11
CA PRO A 391 -8.70 11.34 -12.62
C PRO A 391 -9.98 11.24 -11.79
N GLU A 392 -9.86 11.29 -10.45
CA GLU A 392 -11.03 11.30 -9.57
C GLU A 392 -11.86 12.60 -9.75
N GLN A 393 -11.20 13.74 -9.87
CA GLN A 393 -11.87 15.02 -10.10
C GLN A 393 -12.70 14.97 -11.38
N ARG A 394 -12.10 14.53 -12.50
CA ARG A 394 -12.80 14.39 -13.79
C ARG A 394 -13.98 13.44 -13.72
N TYR A 395 -13.80 12.32 -13.04
CA TYR A 395 -14.88 11.36 -12.82
C TYR A 395 -16.05 11.97 -12.04
N LEU A 396 -15.78 12.67 -10.93
CA LEU A 396 -16.79 13.31 -10.08
C LEU A 396 -17.51 14.46 -10.80
N GLU A 397 -16.78 15.25 -11.60
CA GLU A 397 -17.38 16.29 -12.46
C GLU A 397 -18.29 15.68 -13.53
N GLY A 398 -17.88 14.58 -14.15
CA GLY A 398 -18.69 13.82 -15.09
C GLY A 398 -19.97 13.26 -14.46
N ARG A 399 -19.90 12.74 -13.22
CA ARG A 399 -21.08 12.30 -12.47
C ARG A 399 -22.01 13.46 -12.15
N ALA A 400 -21.47 14.62 -11.74
CA ALA A 400 -22.24 15.82 -11.47
C ALA A 400 -22.98 16.34 -12.74
N ALA A 401 -22.38 16.20 -13.91
CA ALA A 401 -23.02 16.56 -15.18
C ALA A 401 -24.18 15.61 -15.52
N ARG A 402 -23.97 14.30 -15.43
CA ARG A 402 -25.02 13.28 -15.67
C ARG A 402 -26.20 13.39 -14.70
N ALA A 403 -25.96 13.72 -13.44
CA ALA A 403 -27.03 13.95 -12.47
C ALA A 403 -27.94 15.14 -12.87
N ARG A 404 -27.42 16.15 -13.59
CA ARG A 404 -28.23 17.23 -14.16
C ARG A 404 -29.17 16.74 -15.28
N GLU A 405 -28.70 15.81 -16.10
CA GLU A 405 -29.53 15.23 -17.18
C GLU A 405 -30.64 14.35 -16.61
N GLY A 406 -30.40 13.63 -15.52
CA GLY A 406 -31.40 12.87 -14.78
C GLY A 406 -32.53 13.72 -14.23
N GLU A 407 -32.27 14.96 -13.78
CA GLU A 407 -33.28 15.93 -13.33
C GLU A 407 -34.26 16.33 -14.46
N HIS A 408 -33.80 16.29 -15.71
CA HIS A 408 -34.56 16.75 -16.89
C HIS A 408 -35.15 15.59 -17.69
N ASN A 409 -35.07 14.34 -17.23
CA ASN A 409 -35.62 13.19 -17.95
C ASN A 409 -37.04 12.88 -17.50
N PRO A 410 -38.08 13.26 -18.27
CA PRO A 410 -39.47 13.04 -17.93
C PRO A 410 -39.91 11.57 -17.98
N LEU A 411 -39.01 10.64 -18.39
CA LEU A 411 -39.27 9.21 -18.52
C LEU A 411 -38.90 8.41 -17.26
N LEU A 412 -38.29 9.04 -16.25
CA LEU A 412 -38.06 8.37 -14.97
C LEU A 412 -39.35 8.40 -14.15
N PRO A 413 -39.90 7.22 -13.76
CA PRO A 413 -41.12 7.18 -12.98
C PRO A 413 -40.94 7.92 -11.66
N THR A 414 -41.84 8.84 -11.36
CA THR A 414 -41.92 9.56 -10.10
C THR A 414 -42.10 8.59 -8.91
N GLU A 415 -41.68 8.99 -7.71
CA GLU A 415 -41.80 8.18 -6.50
C GLU A 415 -43.21 7.62 -6.28
N THR A 416 -44.23 8.33 -6.76
CA THR A 416 -45.64 7.95 -6.73
C THR A 416 -45.94 6.76 -7.67
N GLU A 417 -45.29 6.68 -8.82
CA GLU A 417 -45.47 5.59 -9.79
C GLU A 417 -44.69 4.34 -9.37
N ARG A 418 -43.49 4.48 -8.78
CA ARG A 418 -42.72 3.37 -8.19
C ARG A 418 -43.47 2.70 -7.05
N THR A 419 -44.19 3.49 -6.22
CA THR A 419 -44.99 2.97 -5.12
C THR A 419 -46.27 2.24 -5.60
N ARG A 420 -46.84 2.65 -6.72
CA ARG A 420 -48.00 1.94 -7.36
C ARG A 420 -47.59 0.58 -7.94
N TYR A 421 -46.42 0.47 -8.57
CA TYR A 421 -45.95 -0.81 -9.14
C TYR A 421 -45.67 -1.86 -8.05
N LYS A 422 -45.16 -1.43 -6.87
CA LYS A 422 -44.93 -2.33 -5.71
C LYS A 422 -46.23 -2.78 -5.02
N ARG A 423 -47.36 -2.09 -5.18
CA ARG A 423 -48.66 -2.48 -4.61
C ARG A 423 -49.52 -3.34 -5.53
N GLY A 424 -49.16 -3.42 -6.81
CA GLY A 424 -49.88 -4.25 -7.81
C GLY A 424 -49.33 -5.65 -8.04
N ALA A 425 -48.22 -6.02 -7.34
CA ALA A 425 -47.55 -7.33 -7.45
C ALA A 425 -47.64 -8.12 -6.12
N LYS A 426 -48.87 -8.12 -5.52
CA LYS A 426 -49.22 -9.05 -4.44
C LYS A 426 -50.38 -9.92 -4.91
#